data_4d7ed7a768f573ea6225e50285bd3fe6
#
_entry.id   4d7ed7a768f573ea6225e50285bd3fe6
#
_cell.length_a   1.000
_cell.length_b   1.000
_cell.length_c   1.000
_cell.angle_alpha   90.00
_cell.angle_beta   90.00
_cell.angle_gamma   90.00
#
_symmetry.space_group_name_H-M   'P 1'
#
loop_
_entity.id
_entity.type
_entity.pdbx_description
1 polymer ?
#
loop_
_entity_poly.entity_id
_entity_poly.type
_entity_poly.pdbx_seq_one_letter_code
_entity_poly.pdbx_strand_id
1 'polypeptide(L)'
;MTTDEKKKSPSTALAPYKPTPLAIPDASLGSLEEYIRAANKAPILSAEREHELAVRLQEHGDMEAAGELVMSHLRLVISIARQYQGYGLPFGDLIQEGNIGLMKAVKRFNPNNGARLVTFAMTWIKSEIQEYVLRNWRLVKVATTKSQRKLFFNLRKLKDDTKLLGTSEAEKIAETLDV
;
A
#
# COMPACT_ATOMS: atom_id res chain seq x y z
N MET A 1 -63.80 -21.99 14.84
CA MET A 1 -63.00 -21.02 15.62
C MET A 1 -61.60 -21.59 15.75
N THR A 2 -60.77 -21.27 14.82
CA THR A 2 -59.34 -21.65 14.84
C THR A 2 -58.56 -20.43 14.40
N THR A 3 -57.85 -19.83 15.34
CA THR A 3 -57.06 -18.64 15.20
C THR A 3 -55.67 -19.03 14.68
N ASP A 4 -55.37 -18.60 13.45
CA ASP A 4 -54.06 -18.68 12.83
C ASP A 4 -53.13 -17.64 13.48
N GLU A 5 -52.19 -18.06 14.32
CA GLU A 5 -51.08 -17.26 14.78
C GLU A 5 -49.95 -17.24 13.71
N LYS A 6 -49.94 -16.18 12.95
CA LYS A 6 -48.88 -15.87 11.99
C LYS A 6 -47.63 -15.43 12.72
N LYS A 7 -46.66 -16.35 12.87
CA LYS A 7 -45.34 -16.14 13.44
C LYS A 7 -44.54 -15.18 12.55
N LYS A 8 -44.45 -13.92 12.96
CA LYS A 8 -43.63 -12.88 12.33
C LYS A 8 -42.18 -13.13 12.67
N SER A 9 -41.38 -13.56 11.70
CA SER A 9 -39.93 -13.59 11.80
C SER A 9 -39.35 -12.16 11.94
N PRO A 10 -38.39 -11.92 12.82
CA PRO A 10 -37.79 -10.61 12.95
C PRO A 10 -36.92 -10.31 11.70
N SER A 11 -37.36 -9.33 10.93
CA SER A 11 -36.57 -8.72 9.88
C SER A 11 -35.37 -8.04 10.52
N THR A 12 -34.19 -8.65 10.38
CA THR A 12 -32.92 -8.01 10.72
C THR A 12 -32.62 -6.95 9.64
N ALA A 13 -33.28 -5.81 9.75
CA ALA A 13 -32.93 -4.64 8.97
C ALA A 13 -31.55 -4.18 9.47
N LEU A 14 -30.51 -4.45 8.68
CA LEU A 14 -29.19 -3.83 8.85
C LEU A 14 -29.40 -2.32 8.90
N ALA A 15 -29.04 -1.71 10.03
CA ALA A 15 -29.07 -0.26 10.17
C ALA A 15 -28.26 0.37 9.03
N PRO A 16 -28.77 1.42 8.37
CA PRO A 16 -28.04 2.07 7.30
C PRO A 16 -26.71 2.59 7.85
N TYR A 17 -25.62 2.07 7.29
CA TYR A 17 -24.26 2.55 7.54
C TYR A 17 -24.22 4.05 7.16
N LYS A 18 -24.06 4.92 8.16
CA LYS A 18 -23.73 6.32 7.94
C LYS A 18 -22.22 6.37 7.74
N PRO A 19 -21.72 6.68 6.54
CA PRO A 19 -20.29 6.93 6.38
C PRO A 19 -19.94 8.10 7.28
N THR A 20 -19.10 7.83 8.27
CA THR A 20 -18.46 8.92 9.03
C THR A 20 -17.63 9.68 7.99
N PRO A 21 -17.84 10.97 7.78
CA PRO A 21 -16.98 11.75 6.90
C PRO A 21 -15.54 11.51 7.39
N LEU A 22 -14.71 10.94 6.54
CA LEU A 22 -13.29 10.87 6.82
C LEU A 22 -12.78 12.30 6.85
N ALA A 23 -12.86 12.91 8.02
CA ALA A 23 -12.13 14.11 8.31
C ALA A 23 -10.65 13.73 8.19
N ILE A 24 -10.08 13.94 7.01
CA ILE A 24 -8.64 14.16 6.91
C ILE A 24 -8.41 15.29 7.88
N PRO A 25 -7.64 15.08 8.97
CA PRO A 25 -7.34 16.17 9.88
C PRO A 25 -6.87 17.31 9.01
N ASP A 26 -7.52 18.45 9.16
CA ASP A 26 -7.23 19.67 8.41
C ASP A 26 -5.72 19.77 8.29
N ALA A 27 -5.22 19.82 7.06
CA ALA A 27 -3.79 19.76 6.77
C ALA A 27 -3.07 21.05 7.21
N SER A 28 -3.55 21.63 8.29
CA SER A 28 -2.88 22.66 9.05
C SER A 28 -1.65 22.03 9.70
N LEU A 29 -0.59 21.83 8.88
CA LEU A 29 0.77 21.59 9.37
C LEU A 29 0.90 20.47 10.42
N GLY A 30 0.03 19.45 10.34
CA GLY A 30 0.14 18.27 11.16
C GLY A 30 1.45 17.58 10.86
N SER A 31 2.21 17.27 11.90
CA SER A 31 3.47 16.57 11.75
C SER A 31 3.22 15.22 11.04
N LEU A 32 4.20 14.73 10.32
CA LEU A 32 4.18 13.38 9.74
C LEU A 32 3.70 12.32 10.74
N GLU A 33 3.96 12.55 12.03
CA GLU A 33 3.51 11.70 13.13
C GLU A 33 1.98 11.66 13.28
N GLU A 34 1.30 12.78 13.08
CA GLU A 34 -0.17 12.84 13.14
C GLU A 34 -0.79 12.07 11.99
N TYR A 35 -0.22 12.19 10.79
CA TYR A 35 -0.62 11.38 9.64
C TYR A 35 -0.46 9.88 9.94
N ILE A 36 0.71 9.47 10.45
CA ILE A 36 0.98 8.07 10.81
C ILE A 36 0.00 7.58 11.89
N ARG A 37 -0.29 8.43 12.87
CA ARG A 37 -1.26 8.11 13.94
C ARG A 37 -2.67 7.95 13.40
N ALA A 38 -3.10 8.84 12.52
CA ALA A 38 -4.40 8.76 11.85
C ALA A 38 -4.53 7.50 11.00
N ALA A 39 -3.52 7.20 10.18
CA ALA A 39 -3.48 5.98 9.37
C ALA A 39 -3.53 4.70 10.21
N ASN A 40 -2.88 4.69 11.38
CA ASN A 40 -2.91 3.55 12.29
C ASN A 40 -4.25 3.39 13.04
N LYS A 41 -5.06 4.43 13.14
CA LYS A 41 -6.41 4.37 13.74
C LYS A 41 -7.47 3.85 12.75
N ALA A 42 -7.19 3.88 11.45
CA ALA A 42 -8.13 3.41 10.44
C ALA A 42 -8.51 1.94 10.70
N PRO A 43 -9.79 1.58 10.58
CA PRO A 43 -10.23 0.20 10.79
C PRO A 43 -9.68 -0.71 9.70
N ILE A 44 -9.39 -1.95 10.08
CA ILE A 44 -9.01 -3.00 9.11
C ILE A 44 -10.29 -3.57 8.52
N LEU A 45 -10.35 -3.64 7.19
CA LEU A 45 -11.51 -4.20 6.49
C LEU A 45 -11.50 -5.73 6.53
N SER A 46 -12.70 -6.32 6.72
CA SER A 46 -12.90 -7.74 6.49
C SER A 46 -12.81 -8.08 4.99
N ALA A 47 -12.63 -9.35 4.65
CA ALA A 47 -12.54 -9.76 3.25
C ALA A 47 -13.85 -9.49 2.48
N GLU A 48 -14.97 -9.67 3.15
CA GLU A 48 -16.32 -9.45 2.60
C GLU A 48 -16.54 -7.96 2.30
N ARG A 49 -16.17 -7.10 3.24
CA ARG A 49 -16.31 -5.65 3.08
C ARG A 49 -15.36 -5.11 2.01
N GLU A 50 -14.12 -5.62 1.95
CA GLU A 50 -13.16 -5.28 0.89
C GLU A 50 -13.70 -5.65 -0.49
N HIS A 51 -14.29 -6.84 -0.62
CA HIS A 51 -14.90 -7.31 -1.85
C HIS A 51 -16.10 -6.43 -2.26
N GLU A 52 -17.02 -6.15 -1.33
CA GLU A 52 -18.18 -5.27 -1.57
C GLU A 52 -17.76 -3.89 -2.09
N LEU A 53 -16.80 -3.24 -1.41
CA LEU A 53 -16.29 -1.93 -1.81
C LEU A 53 -15.62 -1.97 -3.18
N ALA A 54 -14.86 -3.03 -3.46
CA ALA A 54 -14.19 -3.19 -4.74
C ALA A 54 -15.19 -3.40 -5.89
N VAL A 55 -16.27 -4.14 -5.67
CA VAL A 55 -17.35 -4.31 -6.66
C VAL A 55 -18.05 -2.98 -6.89
N ARG A 56 -18.43 -2.24 -5.84
CA ARG A 56 -19.04 -0.90 -5.97
C ARG A 56 -18.17 0.06 -6.75
N LEU A 57 -16.86 0.03 -6.52
CA LEU A 57 -15.91 0.85 -7.28
C LEU A 57 -15.87 0.45 -8.75
N GLN A 58 -15.83 -0.85 -9.07
CA GLN A 58 -15.75 -1.32 -10.46
C GLN A 58 -17.03 -1.10 -11.26
N GLU A 59 -18.18 -1.40 -10.67
CA GLU A 59 -19.45 -1.35 -11.38
C GLU A 59 -20.06 0.06 -11.45
N HIS A 60 -19.87 0.85 -10.40
CA HIS A 60 -20.54 2.16 -10.27
C HIS A 60 -19.55 3.34 -10.28
N GLY A 61 -18.22 3.09 -10.27
CA GLY A 61 -17.23 4.15 -10.15
C GLY A 61 -17.29 4.91 -8.82
N ASP A 62 -17.73 4.23 -7.75
CA ASP A 62 -17.97 4.84 -6.46
C ASP A 62 -16.67 5.33 -5.80
N MET A 63 -16.49 6.64 -5.79
CA MET A 63 -15.30 7.27 -5.23
C MET A 63 -15.24 7.20 -3.70
N GLU A 64 -16.39 7.09 -3.01
CA GLU A 64 -16.42 6.89 -1.56
C GLU A 64 -15.90 5.51 -1.21
N ALA A 65 -16.31 4.48 -1.95
CA ALA A 65 -15.78 3.12 -1.80
C ALA A 65 -14.27 3.08 -2.05
N ALA A 66 -13.77 3.79 -3.09
CA ALA A 66 -12.34 3.92 -3.33
C ALA A 66 -11.62 4.58 -2.15
N GLY A 67 -12.19 5.65 -1.59
CA GLY A 67 -11.65 6.34 -0.42
C GLY A 67 -11.55 5.42 0.81
N GLU A 68 -12.59 4.64 1.10
CA GLU A 68 -12.61 3.67 2.21
C GLU A 68 -11.54 2.59 2.02
N LEU A 69 -11.38 2.06 0.79
CA LEU A 69 -10.32 1.10 0.45
C LEU A 69 -8.91 1.69 0.65
N VAL A 70 -8.67 2.91 0.18
CA VAL A 70 -7.36 3.57 0.33
C VAL A 70 -7.05 3.80 1.81
N MET A 71 -7.97 4.42 2.55
CA MET A 71 -7.74 4.79 3.94
C MET A 71 -7.46 3.61 4.86
N SER A 72 -8.16 2.51 4.68
CA SER A 72 -7.94 1.28 5.45
C SER A 72 -6.57 0.63 5.19
N HIS A 73 -5.93 0.94 4.04
CA HIS A 73 -4.64 0.37 3.64
C HIS A 73 -3.45 1.31 3.78
N LEU A 74 -3.63 2.55 4.29
CA LEU A 74 -2.52 3.50 4.50
C LEU A 74 -1.44 2.95 5.45
N ARG A 75 -1.83 2.14 6.42
CA ARG A 75 -0.90 1.45 7.33
C ARG A 75 0.09 0.55 6.58
N LEU A 76 -0.37 -0.14 5.52
CA LEU A 76 0.47 -0.96 4.65
C LEU A 76 1.52 -0.10 3.95
N VAL A 77 1.11 1.06 3.42
CA VAL A 77 2.02 2.01 2.75
C VAL A 77 3.13 2.45 3.70
N ILE A 78 2.78 2.86 4.90
CA ILE A 78 3.76 3.30 5.92
C ILE A 78 4.75 2.18 6.25
N SER A 79 4.25 0.96 6.42
CA SER A 79 5.09 -0.22 6.70
C SER A 79 6.10 -0.50 5.58
N ILE A 80 5.66 -0.40 4.32
CA ILE A 80 6.53 -0.60 3.15
C ILE A 80 7.52 0.56 3.02
N ALA A 81 7.07 1.82 3.17
CA ALA A 81 7.93 3.00 3.04
C ALA A 81 9.09 2.99 4.05
N ARG A 82 8.89 2.47 5.27
CA ARG A 82 9.95 2.32 6.28
C ARG A 82 11.13 1.49 5.79
N GLN A 83 10.92 0.52 4.93
CA GLN A 83 11.99 -0.33 4.37
C GLN A 83 12.94 0.45 3.46
N TYR A 84 12.51 1.64 2.98
CA TYR A 84 13.26 2.49 2.06
C TYR A 84 13.88 3.74 2.72
N GLN A 85 13.73 3.94 4.03
CA GLN A 85 14.32 5.10 4.74
C GLN A 85 15.86 5.19 4.61
N GLY A 86 16.54 4.05 4.43
CA GLY A 86 18.00 4.00 4.32
C GLY A 86 18.60 4.62 3.05
N TYR A 87 17.78 5.11 2.12
CA TYR A 87 18.25 5.74 0.88
C TYR A 87 18.43 7.27 0.99
N GLY A 88 18.26 7.86 2.18
CA GLY A 88 18.50 9.29 2.42
C GLY A 88 17.43 10.23 1.86
N LEU A 89 16.27 9.70 1.49
CA LEU A 89 15.13 10.49 1.02
C LEU A 89 14.16 10.80 2.17
N PRO A 90 13.41 11.93 2.11
CA PRO A 90 12.42 12.28 3.12
C PRO A 90 11.36 11.20 3.26
N PHE A 91 11.08 10.79 4.51
CA PHE A 91 10.12 9.70 4.76
C PHE A 91 8.70 10.06 4.33
N GLY A 92 8.32 11.33 4.47
CA GLY A 92 7.03 11.83 4.00
C GLY A 92 6.83 11.60 2.50
N ASP A 93 7.87 11.88 1.70
CA ASP A 93 7.82 11.70 0.25
C ASP A 93 7.69 10.23 -0.14
N LEU A 94 8.44 9.33 0.54
CA LEU A 94 8.31 7.89 0.34
C LEU A 94 6.89 7.39 0.62
N ILE A 95 6.24 7.93 1.65
CA ILE A 95 4.85 7.60 1.96
C ILE A 95 3.92 8.11 0.85
N GLN A 96 4.08 9.36 0.38
CA GLN A 96 3.21 9.91 -0.66
C GLN A 96 3.34 9.15 -1.98
N GLU A 97 4.55 8.79 -2.38
CA GLU A 97 4.74 7.91 -3.55
C GLU A 97 4.12 6.52 -3.35
N GLY A 98 4.23 5.97 -2.15
CA GLY A 98 3.52 4.75 -1.79
C GLY A 98 2.00 4.88 -1.86
N ASN A 99 1.44 6.03 -1.46
CA ASN A 99 0.00 6.33 -1.59
C ASN A 99 -0.43 6.38 -3.06
N ILE A 100 0.40 6.97 -3.93
CA ILE A 100 0.15 6.95 -5.38
C ILE A 100 0.10 5.51 -5.88
N GLY A 101 1.03 4.66 -5.45
CA GLY A 101 1.03 3.23 -5.76
C GLY A 101 -0.24 2.52 -5.27
N LEU A 102 -0.67 2.79 -4.04
CA LEU A 102 -1.92 2.24 -3.49
C LEU A 102 -3.14 2.68 -4.30
N MET A 103 -3.27 3.96 -4.66
CA MET A 103 -4.37 4.47 -5.47
C MET A 103 -4.41 3.81 -6.86
N LYS A 104 -3.25 3.62 -7.50
CA LYS A 104 -3.13 2.88 -8.76
C LYS A 104 -3.58 1.42 -8.62
N ALA A 105 -3.24 0.79 -7.50
CA ALA A 105 -3.66 -0.57 -7.19
C ALA A 105 -5.17 -0.66 -7.01
N VAL A 106 -5.77 0.19 -6.18
CA VAL A 106 -7.22 0.23 -5.92
C VAL A 106 -8.00 0.39 -7.23
N LYS A 107 -7.56 1.29 -8.11
CA LYS A 107 -8.20 1.52 -9.42
C LYS A 107 -8.18 0.30 -10.34
N ARG A 108 -7.18 -0.58 -10.21
CA ARG A 108 -6.96 -1.76 -11.08
C ARG A 108 -7.29 -3.08 -10.40
N PHE A 109 -7.67 -3.04 -9.14
CA PHE A 109 -7.97 -4.24 -8.38
C PHE A 109 -9.23 -4.91 -8.87
N ASN A 110 -9.16 -6.20 -9.18
CA ASN A 110 -10.32 -7.01 -9.52
C ASN A 110 -10.64 -7.97 -8.35
N PRO A 111 -11.78 -7.78 -7.66
CA PRO A 111 -12.17 -8.61 -6.51
C PRO A 111 -12.45 -10.08 -6.89
N ASN A 112 -12.77 -10.34 -8.17
CA ASN A 112 -13.12 -11.68 -8.64
C ASN A 112 -11.92 -12.61 -8.84
N ASN A 113 -10.68 -12.08 -8.75
CA ASN A 113 -9.45 -12.88 -8.91
C ASN A 113 -9.06 -13.68 -7.66
N GLY A 114 -9.86 -13.65 -6.59
CA GLY A 114 -9.61 -14.40 -5.34
C GLY A 114 -8.44 -13.89 -4.49
N ALA A 115 -7.72 -12.87 -4.93
CA ALA A 115 -6.63 -12.27 -4.17
C ALA A 115 -7.11 -11.10 -3.31
N ARG A 116 -6.52 -10.92 -2.12
CA ARG A 116 -6.75 -9.75 -1.26
C ARG A 116 -6.09 -8.51 -1.86
N LEU A 117 -6.71 -7.35 -1.65
CA LEU A 117 -6.15 -6.05 -2.07
C LEU A 117 -4.74 -5.82 -1.51
N VAL A 118 -4.49 -6.22 -0.26
CA VAL A 118 -3.16 -6.13 0.38
C VAL A 118 -2.07 -6.76 -0.49
N THR A 119 -2.29 -7.98 -0.96
CA THR A 119 -1.30 -8.73 -1.77
C THR A 119 -1.08 -8.06 -3.12
N PHE A 120 -2.15 -7.62 -3.77
CA PHE A 120 -2.08 -6.93 -5.06
C PHE A 120 -1.42 -5.55 -4.93
N ALA A 121 -1.83 -4.75 -3.95
CA ALA A 121 -1.33 -3.39 -3.74
C ALA A 121 0.16 -3.34 -3.37
N MET A 122 0.66 -4.36 -2.66
CA MET A 122 2.06 -4.41 -2.22
C MET A 122 3.05 -4.25 -3.38
N THR A 123 2.77 -4.85 -4.53
CA THR A 123 3.61 -4.75 -5.73
C THR A 123 3.59 -3.33 -6.31
N TRP A 124 2.42 -2.71 -6.37
CA TRP A 124 2.26 -1.33 -6.87
C TRP A 124 2.95 -0.30 -5.97
N ILE A 125 2.74 -0.43 -4.65
CA ILE A 125 3.36 0.45 -3.65
C ILE A 125 4.88 0.37 -3.74
N LYS A 126 5.44 -0.84 -3.76
CA LYS A 126 6.89 -1.05 -3.89
C LYS A 126 7.43 -0.48 -5.20
N SER A 127 6.72 -0.67 -6.31
CA SER A 127 7.14 -0.18 -7.62
C SER A 127 7.23 1.35 -7.65
N GLU A 128 6.23 2.07 -7.13
CA GLU A 128 6.25 3.54 -7.11
C GLU A 128 7.36 4.08 -6.18
N ILE A 129 7.50 3.52 -4.98
CA ILE A 129 8.57 3.93 -4.07
C ILE A 129 9.95 3.66 -4.68
N GLN A 130 10.16 2.51 -5.31
CA GLN A 130 11.43 2.18 -5.96
C GLN A 130 11.73 3.10 -7.14
N GLU A 131 10.74 3.44 -7.95
CA GLU A 131 10.90 4.39 -9.05
C GLU A 131 11.26 5.79 -8.53
N TYR A 132 10.60 6.24 -7.45
CA TYR A 132 10.92 7.50 -6.79
C TYR A 132 12.36 7.51 -6.25
N VAL A 133 12.77 6.44 -5.56
CA VAL A 133 14.15 6.29 -5.05
C VAL A 133 15.16 6.39 -6.19
N LEU A 134 14.95 5.65 -7.28
CA LEU A 134 15.87 5.67 -8.43
C LEU A 134 15.97 7.04 -9.11
N ARG A 135 14.89 7.83 -9.10
CA ARG A 135 14.88 9.18 -9.68
C ARG A 135 15.59 10.20 -8.82
N ASN A 136 15.47 10.08 -7.50
CA ASN A 136 15.80 11.16 -6.57
C ASN A 136 17.01 10.85 -5.66
N TRP A 137 17.52 9.61 -5.65
CA TRP A 137 18.63 9.21 -4.80
C TRP A 137 19.93 10.00 -5.10
N ARG A 138 20.17 10.36 -6.39
CA ARG A 138 21.30 11.20 -6.81
C ARG A 138 20.92 12.04 -8.03
N LEU A 139 21.67 13.16 -8.24
CA LEU A 139 21.52 14.03 -9.42
C LEU A 139 21.76 13.28 -10.73
N VAL A 140 22.70 12.32 -10.73
CA VAL A 140 23.00 11.49 -11.90
C VAL A 140 22.28 10.14 -11.76
N LYS A 141 21.51 9.75 -12.77
CA LYS A 141 20.83 8.44 -12.82
C LYS A 141 21.85 7.32 -12.98
N VAL A 142 22.05 6.53 -11.94
CA VAL A 142 23.04 5.44 -11.92
C VAL A 142 22.44 4.11 -12.37
N ALA A 143 21.19 3.84 -12.07
CA ALA A 143 20.55 2.55 -12.33
C ALA A 143 19.49 2.66 -13.45
N THR A 144 19.92 2.61 -14.70
CA THR A 144 19.06 2.74 -15.88
C THR A 144 18.59 1.38 -16.42
N THR A 145 19.43 0.34 -16.34
CA THR A 145 19.10 -1.00 -16.80
C THR A 145 18.42 -1.85 -15.72
N LYS A 146 17.74 -2.92 -16.14
CA LYS A 146 17.09 -3.88 -15.22
C LYS A 146 18.08 -4.51 -14.26
N SER A 147 19.24 -4.92 -14.75
CA SER A 147 20.31 -5.53 -13.94
C SER A 147 20.88 -4.54 -12.91
N GLN A 148 21.12 -3.31 -13.31
CA GLN A 148 21.58 -2.26 -12.39
C GLN A 148 20.55 -1.96 -11.26
N ARG A 149 19.26 -1.93 -11.59
CA ARG A 149 18.19 -1.77 -10.58
C ARG A 149 18.14 -2.95 -9.62
N LYS A 150 18.27 -4.17 -10.12
CA LYS A 150 18.32 -5.40 -9.32
C LYS A 150 19.49 -5.37 -8.35
N LEU A 151 20.68 -5.01 -8.86
CA LEU A 151 21.88 -4.84 -8.04
C LEU A 151 21.69 -3.75 -6.98
N PHE A 152 21.21 -2.56 -7.36
CA PHE A 152 21.04 -1.43 -6.47
C PHE A 152 20.20 -1.76 -5.22
N PHE A 153 19.05 -2.43 -5.38
CA PHE A 153 18.16 -2.75 -4.26
C PHE A 153 18.60 -3.97 -3.45
N ASN A 154 19.39 -4.88 -4.04
CA ASN A 154 19.81 -6.10 -3.37
C ASN A 154 21.21 -6.03 -2.77
N LEU A 155 22.08 -5.12 -3.27
CA LEU A 155 23.47 -5.00 -2.81
C LEU A 155 23.56 -4.85 -1.28
N ARG A 156 22.72 -3.99 -0.70
CA ARG A 156 22.70 -3.75 0.74
C ARG A 156 22.31 -4.97 1.58
N LYS A 157 21.53 -5.89 1.01
CA LYS A 157 21.10 -7.11 1.69
C LYS A 157 22.13 -8.23 1.60
N LEU A 158 22.90 -8.22 0.52
CA LEU A 158 23.87 -9.28 0.20
C LEU A 158 25.26 -8.96 0.72
N LYS A 159 25.50 -7.71 1.10
CA LYS A 159 26.77 -7.29 1.68
C LYS A 159 26.80 -7.63 3.17
N ASP A 160 27.72 -8.51 3.55
CA ASP A 160 27.83 -9.03 4.93
C ASP A 160 28.51 -8.05 5.90
N ASP A 161 29.30 -7.08 5.42
CA ASP A 161 30.08 -6.17 6.26
C ASP A 161 30.03 -4.72 5.75
N THR A 162 30.32 -3.76 6.65
CA THR A 162 30.44 -2.33 6.35
C THR A 162 31.73 -1.96 5.61
N LYS A 163 32.64 -2.90 5.42
CA LYS A 163 33.90 -2.71 4.70
C LYS A 163 33.71 -2.48 3.21
N LEU A 164 34.77 -1.97 2.55
CA LEU A 164 34.76 -1.85 1.10
C LEU A 164 34.57 -3.21 0.43
N LEU A 165 33.79 -3.23 -0.65
CA LEU A 165 33.50 -4.45 -1.40
C LEU A 165 34.80 -4.99 -2.02
N GLY A 166 35.18 -6.21 -1.67
CA GLY A 166 36.30 -6.90 -2.31
C GLY A 166 35.90 -7.50 -3.66
N THR A 167 36.86 -7.73 -4.55
CA THR A 167 36.59 -8.29 -5.89
C THR A 167 35.91 -9.63 -5.83
N SER A 168 36.33 -10.52 -4.93
CA SER A 168 35.73 -11.85 -4.76
C SER A 168 34.30 -11.82 -4.21
N GLU A 169 33.98 -10.82 -3.38
CA GLU A 169 32.63 -10.60 -2.85
C GLU A 169 31.73 -10.03 -3.95
N ALA A 170 32.25 -9.11 -4.77
CA ALA A 170 31.54 -8.55 -5.91
C ALA A 170 31.17 -9.62 -6.94
N GLU A 171 32.07 -10.55 -7.23
CA GLU A 171 31.85 -11.68 -8.13
C GLU A 171 30.75 -12.61 -7.60
N LYS A 172 30.78 -12.96 -6.31
CA LYS A 172 29.72 -13.78 -5.68
C LYS A 172 28.34 -13.10 -5.72
N ILE A 173 28.29 -11.79 -5.49
CA ILE A 173 27.06 -11.00 -5.56
C ILE A 173 26.54 -10.97 -7.00
N ALA A 174 27.41 -10.77 -7.99
CA ALA A 174 27.05 -10.77 -9.40
C ALA A 174 26.49 -12.14 -9.83
N GLU A 175 27.14 -13.23 -9.43
CA GLU A 175 26.65 -14.60 -9.69
C GLU A 175 25.30 -14.86 -9.03
N THR A 176 25.14 -14.48 -7.73
CA THR A 176 23.87 -14.66 -7.00
C THR A 176 22.71 -13.87 -7.63
N LEU A 177 23.01 -12.72 -8.19
CA LEU A 177 22.00 -11.85 -8.80
C LEU A 177 21.85 -12.08 -10.30
N ASP A 178 22.66 -12.90 -10.91
CA ASP A 178 22.65 -13.14 -12.36
C ASP A 178 22.74 -11.78 -13.13
N VAL A 179 23.81 -11.01 -12.86
CA VAL A 179 24.05 -9.66 -13.41
C VAL A 179 25.52 -9.48 -13.77
#